data_233ecda3a3f7121945a947cb4d86cefc
#
_entry.id   233ecda3a3f7121945a947cb4d86cefc
#
_cell.length_a   1.000
_cell.length_b   1.000
_cell.length_c   1.000
_cell.angle_alpha   90.00
_cell.angle_beta   90.00
_cell.angle_gamma   90.00
#
_symmetry.space_group_name_H-M   'P 1'
#
loop_
_entity.id
_entity.type
_entity.pdbx_description
1 polymer ?
#
loop_
_entity_poly.entity_id
_entity_poly.type
_entity_poly.pdbx_seq_one_letter_code
_entity_poly.pdbx_strand_id
1 'polypeptide(L)'
;MNELNFCPKCGKKSLCWEQGKRLSCPECDFVLYHNCAAAVAVVVICGDEILLTKRNQDPAKGKLDLAGGFTDPHESAEFTCFRELKEELDIEIDTGKLRFLMSLPNIYHYKGIDYNTLDLFFEYRVEEKFSVNLEKSEIAETIWVKKENIQLEDIAFPSQRLFFERFLNKN
;
A
#
# COMPACT_ATOMS: atom_id res chain seq x y z
N MET A 1 6.27 -2.21 -18.95
CA MET A 1 7.61 -1.54 -18.92
C MET A 1 8.56 -1.84 -20.10
N ASN A 2 8.15 -2.62 -21.08
CA ASN A 2 8.99 -2.94 -22.28
C ASN A 2 9.22 -1.76 -23.24
N GLU A 3 8.74 -0.56 -22.93
CA GLU A 3 8.83 0.62 -23.81
C GLU A 3 9.97 1.60 -23.45
N LEU A 4 10.69 1.34 -22.38
CA LEU A 4 11.85 2.15 -21.99
C LEU A 4 13.06 1.74 -22.82
N ASN A 5 13.28 2.42 -23.96
CA ASN A 5 14.33 2.11 -24.91
C ASN A 5 15.50 3.09 -24.87
N PHE A 6 15.30 4.28 -24.29
CA PHE A 6 16.31 5.33 -24.25
C PHE A 6 17.00 5.37 -22.88
N CYS A 7 18.33 5.35 -22.89
CA CYS A 7 19.12 5.46 -21.66
C CYS A 7 18.99 6.86 -21.06
N PRO A 8 18.60 7.00 -19.77
CA PRO A 8 18.46 8.30 -19.13
C PRO A 8 19.81 9.01 -18.89
N LYS A 9 20.93 8.25 -18.90
CA LYS A 9 22.27 8.81 -18.70
C LYS A 9 22.88 9.37 -19.99
N CYS A 10 22.82 8.65 -21.12
CA CYS A 10 23.47 9.05 -22.37
C CYS A 10 22.49 9.41 -23.51
N GLY A 11 21.18 9.26 -23.32
CA GLY A 11 20.17 9.57 -24.31
C GLY A 11 20.07 8.62 -25.51
N LYS A 12 20.97 7.63 -25.63
CA LYS A 12 20.94 6.68 -26.74
C LYS A 12 19.82 5.66 -26.59
N LYS A 13 19.29 5.22 -27.75
CA LYS A 13 18.31 4.12 -27.82
C LYS A 13 19.00 2.76 -27.69
N SER A 14 19.48 2.47 -26.51
CA SER A 14 20.30 1.28 -26.22
C SER A 14 19.98 0.62 -24.89
N LEU A 15 18.87 1.01 -24.26
CA LEU A 15 18.50 0.46 -22.95
C LEU A 15 17.96 -0.97 -23.14
N CYS A 16 18.51 -1.91 -22.39
CA CYS A 16 18.14 -3.32 -22.44
C CYS A 16 17.58 -3.79 -21.11
N TRP A 17 16.47 -4.53 -21.16
CA TRP A 17 15.94 -5.25 -19.98
C TRP A 17 16.70 -6.56 -19.79
N GLU A 18 17.19 -6.81 -18.58
CA GLU A 18 17.83 -8.04 -18.20
C GLU A 18 16.97 -8.83 -17.20
N GLN A 19 16.40 -9.93 -17.67
CA GLN A 19 15.60 -10.86 -16.84
C GLN A 19 14.45 -10.21 -16.05
N GLY A 20 13.94 -9.06 -16.47
CA GLY A 20 12.91 -8.30 -15.74
C GLY A 20 13.37 -7.68 -14.42
N LYS A 21 14.68 -7.73 -14.10
CA LYS A 21 15.24 -7.28 -12.82
C LYS A 21 15.99 -5.96 -12.90
N ARG A 22 16.59 -5.66 -14.05
CA ARG A 22 17.33 -4.42 -14.24
C ARG A 22 17.33 -3.95 -15.69
N LEU A 23 17.54 -2.67 -15.86
CA LEU A 23 17.85 -2.02 -17.11
C LEU A 23 19.36 -1.76 -17.19
N SER A 24 19.99 -2.09 -18.29
CA SER A 24 21.40 -1.77 -18.54
C SER A 24 21.55 -1.07 -19.88
N CYS A 25 22.62 -0.25 -19.99
CA CYS A 25 22.99 0.42 -21.23
C CYS A 25 24.43 0.05 -21.61
N PRO A 26 24.66 -0.68 -22.70
CA PRO A 26 26.00 -1.08 -23.13
C PRO A 26 26.87 0.09 -23.63
N GLU A 27 26.27 1.26 -23.89
CA GLU A 27 26.96 2.43 -24.42
C GLU A 27 27.61 3.33 -23.35
N CYS A 28 27.17 3.22 -22.08
CA CYS A 28 27.67 4.11 -21.00
C CYS A 28 27.67 3.45 -19.62
N ASP A 29 27.57 2.14 -19.55
CA ASP A 29 27.56 1.34 -18.32
C ASP A 29 26.50 1.75 -17.28
N PHE A 30 25.41 2.41 -17.73
CA PHE A 30 24.29 2.72 -16.86
C PHE A 30 23.55 1.46 -16.46
N VAL A 31 23.26 1.29 -15.16
CA VAL A 31 22.44 0.21 -14.62
C VAL A 31 21.39 0.79 -13.68
N LEU A 32 20.15 0.38 -13.86
CA LEU A 32 19.03 0.68 -12.97
C LEU A 32 18.31 -0.62 -12.59
N TYR A 33 18.31 -0.94 -11.30
CA TYR A 33 17.54 -2.07 -10.78
C TYR A 33 16.06 -1.74 -10.70
N HIS A 34 15.23 -2.66 -11.17
CA HIS A 34 13.78 -2.58 -11.04
C HIS A 34 13.38 -3.10 -9.66
N ASN A 35 13.36 -2.23 -8.68
CA ASN A 35 12.93 -2.55 -7.31
C ASN A 35 11.40 -2.50 -7.20
N CYS A 36 10.83 -3.31 -6.31
CA CYS A 36 9.44 -3.13 -5.91
C CYS A 36 9.31 -1.86 -5.05
N ALA A 37 8.18 -1.18 -5.18
CA ALA A 37 7.85 -0.08 -4.30
C ALA A 37 7.37 -0.64 -2.95
N ALA A 38 7.81 -0.05 -1.84
CA ALA A 38 7.26 -0.37 -0.53
C ALA A 38 5.95 0.40 -0.31
N ALA A 39 4.97 -0.27 0.26
CA ALA A 39 3.71 0.33 0.70
C ALA A 39 3.32 -0.21 2.06
N VAL A 40 2.60 0.58 2.85
CA VAL A 40 2.07 0.17 4.15
C VAL A 40 0.56 0.08 4.12
N ALA A 41 -0.01 -0.79 4.95
CA ALA A 41 -1.44 -0.87 5.23
C ALA A 41 -1.63 -1.07 6.74
N VAL A 42 -2.44 -0.21 7.37
CA VAL A 42 -2.62 -0.22 8.82
C VAL A 42 -3.97 -0.78 9.20
N VAL A 43 -3.96 -1.87 9.96
CA VAL A 43 -5.14 -2.52 10.53
C VAL A 43 -5.43 -1.86 11.88
N VAL A 44 -6.27 -0.84 11.90
CA VAL A 44 -6.71 -0.18 13.13
C VAL A 44 -7.83 -1.01 13.76
N ILE A 45 -7.62 -1.49 14.99
CA ILE A 45 -8.51 -2.44 15.66
C ILE A 45 -9.05 -1.85 16.96
N CYS A 46 -10.38 -1.91 17.12
CA CYS A 46 -11.08 -1.65 18.37
C CYS A 46 -11.91 -2.90 18.76
N GLY A 47 -11.48 -3.62 19.80
CA GLY A 47 -12.13 -4.87 20.19
C GLY A 47 -12.08 -5.92 19.08
N ASP A 48 -13.25 -6.29 18.56
CA ASP A 48 -13.44 -7.23 17.44
C ASP A 48 -13.67 -6.57 16.07
N GLU A 49 -13.60 -5.23 16.01
CA GLU A 49 -13.85 -4.47 14.81
C GLU A 49 -12.58 -3.86 14.22
N ILE A 50 -12.58 -3.73 12.90
CA ILE A 50 -11.50 -3.12 12.11
C ILE A 50 -12.04 -1.87 11.42
N LEU A 51 -11.27 -0.79 11.45
CA LEU A 51 -11.55 0.41 10.69
C LEU A 51 -11.14 0.18 9.23
N LEU A 52 -12.11 0.28 8.33
CA LEU A 52 -11.91 0.25 6.88
C LEU A 52 -12.28 1.61 6.28
N THR A 53 -11.57 1.98 5.25
CA THR A 53 -11.84 3.14 4.41
C THR A 53 -12.58 2.70 3.16
N LYS A 54 -13.42 3.57 2.59
CA LYS A 54 -14.02 3.35 1.27
C LYS A 54 -13.38 4.29 0.27
N ARG A 55 -12.79 3.72 -0.75
CA ARG A 55 -12.04 4.46 -1.76
C ARG A 55 -12.92 5.42 -2.55
N ASN A 56 -12.47 6.65 -2.75
CA ASN A 56 -13.16 7.66 -3.59
C ASN A 56 -12.46 7.87 -4.94
N GLN A 57 -11.34 7.22 -5.19
CA GLN A 57 -10.55 7.33 -6.42
C GLN A 57 -10.18 5.97 -7.01
N ASP A 58 -9.86 5.95 -8.32
CA ASP A 58 -9.32 4.78 -8.98
C ASP A 58 -7.83 4.56 -8.63
N PRO A 59 -7.37 3.32 -8.64
CA PRO A 59 -8.09 2.08 -8.92
C PRO A 59 -9.03 1.66 -7.80
N ALA A 60 -10.03 0.84 -8.14
CA ALA A 60 -10.97 0.20 -7.21
C ALA A 60 -11.87 1.18 -6.42
N LYS A 61 -12.28 2.30 -7.03
CA LYS A 61 -13.23 3.26 -6.44
C LYS A 61 -14.48 2.53 -5.92
N GLY A 62 -14.91 2.87 -4.70
CA GLY A 62 -16.08 2.31 -4.02
C GLY A 62 -15.82 1.00 -3.28
N LYS A 63 -14.63 0.41 -3.40
CA LYS A 63 -14.20 -0.76 -2.61
C LYS A 63 -13.65 -0.35 -1.25
N LEU A 64 -13.63 -1.31 -0.33
CA LEU A 64 -13.06 -1.13 1.00
C LEU A 64 -11.54 -1.33 0.97
N ASP A 65 -10.84 -0.58 1.81
CA ASP A 65 -9.39 -0.51 1.87
C ASP A 65 -8.92 -0.39 3.32
N LEU A 66 -7.68 -0.72 3.60
CA LEU A 66 -6.98 -0.31 4.81
C LEU A 66 -6.31 1.03 4.56
N ALA A 67 -6.32 1.92 5.54
CA ALA A 67 -5.57 3.17 5.45
C ALA A 67 -4.07 2.89 5.26
N GLY A 68 -3.42 3.64 4.38
CA GLY A 68 -2.01 3.47 4.06
C GLY A 68 -1.68 3.84 2.62
N GLY A 69 -0.38 3.79 2.29
CA GLY A 69 0.10 4.19 0.98
C GLY A 69 1.57 3.86 0.76
N PHE A 70 2.17 4.50 -0.24
CA PHE A 70 3.56 4.28 -0.59
C PHE A 70 4.51 4.93 0.43
N THR A 71 5.61 4.21 0.71
CA THR A 71 6.71 4.74 1.51
C THR A 71 7.53 5.73 0.69
N ASP A 72 7.70 6.94 1.20
CA ASP A 72 8.54 7.95 0.60
C ASP A 72 10.04 7.68 0.83
N PRO A 73 10.94 8.20 -0.04
CA PRO A 73 12.37 8.13 0.19
C PRO A 73 12.76 8.67 1.58
N HIS A 74 13.57 7.91 2.31
CA HIS A 74 14.05 8.21 3.66
C HIS A 74 13.03 8.04 4.80
N GLU A 75 11.84 7.52 4.53
CA GLU A 75 10.90 7.11 5.56
C GLU A 75 11.16 5.67 6.03
N SER A 76 10.89 5.41 7.31
CA SER A 76 10.67 4.05 7.79
C SER A 76 9.20 3.65 7.54
N ALA A 77 8.92 2.34 7.48
CA ALA A 77 7.55 1.85 7.31
C ALA A 77 6.61 2.33 8.45
N GLU A 78 7.12 2.42 9.68
CA GLU A 78 6.37 2.92 10.84
C GLU A 78 6.04 4.41 10.70
N PHE A 79 6.98 5.21 10.17
CA PHE A 79 6.73 6.63 9.93
C PHE A 79 5.74 6.81 8.77
N THR A 80 5.82 6.01 7.71
CA THR A 80 4.82 6.00 6.65
C THR A 80 3.42 5.68 7.20
N CYS A 81 3.29 4.69 8.11
CA CYS A 81 2.01 4.41 8.78
C CYS A 81 1.47 5.63 9.52
N PHE A 82 2.33 6.36 10.24
CA PHE A 82 1.93 7.58 10.95
C PHE A 82 1.49 8.67 9.96
N ARG A 83 2.27 8.94 8.91
CA ARG A 83 1.98 9.98 7.91
C ARG A 83 0.65 9.68 7.19
N GLU A 84 0.46 8.48 6.68
CA GLU A 84 -0.75 8.08 5.95
C GLU A 84 -2.01 8.15 6.83
N LEU A 85 -1.96 7.65 8.07
CA LEU A 85 -3.08 7.79 9.00
C LEU A 85 -3.39 9.24 9.33
N LYS A 86 -2.38 10.10 9.41
CA LYS A 86 -2.56 11.54 9.65
C LYS A 86 -3.14 12.24 8.43
N GLU A 87 -2.66 11.94 7.22
CA GLU A 87 -3.11 12.54 5.97
C GLU A 87 -4.53 12.10 5.61
N GLU A 88 -4.79 10.81 5.63
CA GLU A 88 -6.06 10.24 5.19
C GLU A 88 -7.20 10.40 6.19
N LEU A 89 -6.90 10.29 7.49
CA LEU A 89 -7.91 10.15 8.56
C LEU A 89 -7.79 11.19 9.68
N ASP A 90 -6.76 12.04 9.65
CA ASP A 90 -6.39 12.99 10.71
C ASP A 90 -6.17 12.31 12.08
N ILE A 91 -5.59 11.09 12.06
CA ILE A 91 -5.28 10.32 13.27
C ILE A 91 -3.79 10.43 13.57
N GLU A 92 -3.45 10.79 14.81
CA GLU A 92 -2.09 10.72 15.32
C GLU A 92 -1.89 9.43 16.12
N ILE A 93 -0.90 8.65 15.72
CA ILE A 93 -0.57 7.38 16.38
C ILE A 93 0.80 7.42 17.05
N ASP A 94 0.98 6.62 18.07
CA ASP A 94 2.29 6.29 18.64
C ASP A 94 2.91 5.14 17.83
N THR A 95 3.93 5.45 17.03
CA THR A 95 4.60 4.46 16.17
C THR A 95 5.21 3.29 16.97
N GLY A 96 5.55 3.52 18.25
CA GLY A 96 6.03 2.46 19.15
C GLY A 96 4.99 1.39 19.49
N LYS A 97 3.71 1.66 19.22
CA LYS A 97 2.60 0.70 19.42
C LYS A 97 2.23 -0.06 18.13
N LEU A 98 2.84 0.28 17.00
CA LEU A 98 2.65 -0.46 15.77
C LEU A 98 3.24 -1.87 15.90
N ARG A 99 2.48 -2.86 15.45
CA ARG A 99 2.94 -4.24 15.41
C ARG A 99 2.95 -4.74 13.97
N PHE A 100 4.14 -5.03 13.42
CA PHE A 100 4.26 -5.67 12.12
C PHE A 100 3.59 -7.04 12.12
N LEU A 101 2.77 -7.32 11.12
CA LEU A 101 2.02 -8.56 10.97
C LEU A 101 2.61 -9.48 9.91
N MET A 102 2.73 -8.98 8.69
CA MET A 102 3.29 -9.70 7.54
C MET A 102 3.54 -8.75 6.38
N SER A 103 4.23 -9.25 5.36
CA SER A 103 4.35 -8.60 4.06
C SER A 103 3.82 -9.50 2.94
N LEU A 104 3.23 -8.89 1.92
CA LEU A 104 2.67 -9.59 0.75
C LEU A 104 3.05 -8.84 -0.53
N PRO A 105 3.39 -9.58 -1.62
CA PRO A 105 3.57 -8.96 -2.91
C PRO A 105 2.23 -8.51 -3.49
N ASN A 106 2.25 -7.41 -4.25
CA ASN A 106 1.07 -6.92 -4.96
C ASN A 106 1.47 -6.32 -6.31
N ILE A 107 0.50 -6.14 -7.18
CA ILE A 107 0.63 -5.38 -8.42
C ILE A 107 -0.38 -4.24 -8.34
N TYR A 108 0.13 -3.02 -8.30
CA TYR A 108 -0.67 -1.81 -8.29
C TYR A 108 -0.73 -1.24 -9.70
N HIS A 109 -1.91 -1.32 -10.32
CA HIS A 109 -2.13 -0.80 -11.66
C HIS A 109 -2.50 0.69 -11.59
N TYR A 110 -1.66 1.56 -12.17
CA TYR A 110 -1.91 3.00 -12.17
C TYR A 110 -1.47 3.62 -13.50
N LYS A 111 -2.38 4.36 -14.14
CA LYS A 111 -2.15 5.06 -15.43
C LYS A 111 -1.49 4.19 -16.51
N GLY A 112 -1.93 2.92 -16.62
CA GLY A 112 -1.42 1.98 -17.62
C GLY A 112 -0.06 1.35 -17.28
N ILE A 113 0.45 1.57 -16.06
CA ILE A 113 1.70 0.98 -15.56
C ILE A 113 1.38 0.04 -14.40
N ASP A 114 1.97 -1.16 -14.44
CA ASP A 114 1.94 -2.11 -13.34
C ASP A 114 3.15 -1.88 -12.44
N TYR A 115 2.88 -1.42 -11.22
CA TYR A 115 3.89 -1.27 -10.18
C TYR A 115 3.92 -2.53 -9.33
N ASN A 116 5.06 -3.20 -9.29
CA ASN A 116 5.27 -4.26 -8.30
C ASN A 116 5.48 -3.61 -6.94
N THR A 117 4.65 -3.98 -5.96
CA THR A 117 4.75 -3.47 -4.60
C THR A 117 5.03 -4.60 -3.61
N LEU A 118 5.61 -4.23 -2.49
CA LEU A 118 5.70 -5.05 -1.29
C LEU A 118 4.88 -4.35 -0.22
N ASP A 119 3.68 -4.87 0.02
CA ASP A 119 2.75 -4.30 0.97
C ASP A 119 3.06 -4.85 2.38
N LEU A 120 3.33 -3.94 3.32
CA LEU A 120 3.70 -4.19 4.70
C LEU A 120 2.47 -3.93 5.58
N PHE A 121 1.98 -4.96 6.26
CA PHE A 121 0.79 -4.87 7.10
C PHE A 121 1.17 -4.67 8.56
N PHE A 122 0.62 -3.60 9.17
CA PHE A 122 0.80 -3.26 10.58
C PHE A 122 -0.52 -3.25 11.32
N GLU A 123 -0.52 -3.70 12.57
CA GLU A 123 -1.65 -3.58 13.49
C GLU A 123 -1.45 -2.37 14.39
N TYR A 124 -2.52 -1.61 14.61
CA TYR A 124 -2.61 -0.58 15.63
C TYR A 124 -3.90 -0.76 16.42
N ARG A 125 -3.81 -0.91 17.74
CA ARG A 125 -4.97 -1.13 18.60
C ARG A 125 -5.36 0.15 19.32
N VAL A 126 -6.68 0.40 19.35
CA VAL A 126 -7.29 1.51 20.08
C VAL A 126 -8.29 0.97 21.11
N GLU A 127 -8.46 1.71 22.19
CA GLU A 127 -9.39 1.32 23.27
C GLU A 127 -10.83 1.68 22.96
N GLU A 128 -11.03 2.80 22.22
CA GLU A 128 -12.35 3.32 21.85
C GLU A 128 -12.39 3.69 20.36
N LYS A 129 -13.58 3.56 19.78
CA LYS A 129 -13.84 4.04 18.43
C LYS A 129 -13.87 5.56 18.42
N PHE A 130 -13.39 6.15 17.35
CA PHE A 130 -13.37 7.59 17.15
C PHE A 130 -13.98 7.98 15.79
N SER A 131 -14.40 9.22 15.68
CA SER A 131 -14.71 9.81 14.38
C SER A 131 -13.43 10.38 13.76
N VAL A 132 -13.33 10.27 12.43
CA VAL A 132 -12.17 10.72 11.65
C VAL A 132 -12.53 11.94 10.81
N ASN A 133 -11.54 12.75 10.50
CA ASN A 133 -11.65 13.85 9.55
C ASN A 133 -10.99 13.38 8.25
N LEU A 134 -11.81 13.14 7.22
CA LEU A 134 -11.38 12.44 5.99
C LEU A 134 -10.74 13.39 4.98
N GLU A 135 -9.67 12.93 4.33
CA GLU A 135 -9.26 13.48 3.04
C GLU A 135 -10.23 13.00 1.94
N LYS A 136 -11.23 13.84 1.66
CA LYS A 136 -12.38 13.49 0.82
C LYS A 136 -12.04 13.24 -0.65
N SER A 137 -10.87 13.67 -1.13
CA SER A 137 -10.44 13.34 -2.50
C SER A 137 -10.10 11.86 -2.65
N GLU A 138 -9.61 11.22 -1.59
CA GLU A 138 -9.16 9.83 -1.60
C GLU A 138 -10.15 8.88 -0.94
N ILE A 139 -10.78 9.31 0.16
CA ILE A 139 -11.66 8.48 1.00
C ILE A 139 -13.07 9.06 1.04
N ALA A 140 -14.05 8.25 0.64
CA ALA A 140 -15.46 8.62 0.68
C ALA A 140 -16.06 8.55 2.09
N GLU A 141 -15.72 7.49 2.83
CA GLU A 141 -16.22 7.22 4.19
C GLU A 141 -15.31 6.23 4.91
N THR A 142 -15.45 6.15 6.23
CA THR A 142 -14.87 5.10 7.06
C THR A 142 -15.95 4.28 7.74
N ILE A 143 -15.67 2.99 7.93
CA ILE A 143 -16.61 2.04 8.52
C ILE A 143 -15.86 1.14 9.50
N TRP A 144 -16.40 1.00 10.72
CA TRP A 144 -15.96 -0.05 11.64
C TRP A 144 -16.71 -1.33 11.32
N VAL A 145 -15.98 -2.37 10.93
CA VAL A 145 -16.53 -3.67 10.50
C VAL A 145 -16.05 -4.75 11.44
N LYS A 146 -16.98 -5.55 11.96
CA LYS A 146 -16.61 -6.75 12.73
C LYS A 146 -15.82 -7.71 11.85
N LYS A 147 -14.79 -8.33 12.42
CA LYS A 147 -13.91 -9.28 11.71
C LYS A 147 -14.70 -10.36 10.98
N GLU A 148 -15.75 -10.90 11.62
CA GLU A 148 -16.63 -11.94 11.06
C GLU A 148 -17.50 -11.47 9.87
N ASN A 149 -17.68 -10.15 9.70
CA ASN A 149 -18.51 -9.55 8.66
C ASN A 149 -17.69 -9.02 7.47
N ILE A 150 -16.37 -9.15 7.48
CA ILE A 150 -15.51 -8.73 6.39
C ILE A 150 -15.71 -9.67 5.20
N GLN A 151 -16.17 -9.10 4.07
CA GLN A 151 -16.33 -9.82 2.80
C GLN A 151 -15.12 -9.54 1.92
N LEU A 152 -14.38 -10.59 1.54
CA LEU A 152 -13.12 -10.45 0.77
C LEU A 152 -13.35 -9.82 -0.61
N GLU A 153 -14.51 -10.07 -1.23
CA GLU A 153 -14.91 -9.48 -2.51
C GLU A 153 -15.08 -7.97 -2.45
N ASP A 154 -15.36 -7.39 -1.27
CA ASP A 154 -15.48 -5.94 -1.11
C ASP A 154 -14.15 -5.23 -0.93
N ILE A 155 -13.09 -5.97 -0.63
CA ILE A 155 -11.75 -5.43 -0.44
C ILE A 155 -11.10 -5.08 -1.78
N ALA A 156 -10.47 -3.92 -1.85
CA ALA A 156 -9.93 -3.33 -3.08
C ALA A 156 -8.80 -4.16 -3.71
N PHE A 157 -7.76 -4.48 -2.94
CA PHE A 157 -6.51 -5.00 -3.47
C PHE A 157 -6.30 -6.49 -3.19
N PRO A 158 -5.69 -7.23 -4.15
CA PRO A 158 -5.42 -8.66 -3.99
C PRO A 158 -4.56 -8.99 -2.76
N SER A 159 -3.55 -8.18 -2.46
CA SER A 159 -2.71 -8.35 -1.26
C SER A 159 -3.50 -8.24 0.03
N GLN A 160 -4.42 -7.28 0.11
CA GLN A 160 -5.27 -7.10 1.29
C GLN A 160 -6.31 -8.22 1.42
N ARG A 161 -6.87 -8.73 0.31
CA ARG A 161 -7.74 -9.93 0.35
C ARG A 161 -6.98 -11.12 0.92
N LEU A 162 -5.77 -11.37 0.43
CA LEU A 162 -4.92 -12.44 0.93
C LEU A 162 -4.50 -12.21 2.39
N PHE A 163 -4.26 -10.94 2.77
CA PHE A 163 -4.02 -10.56 4.16
C PHE A 163 -5.20 -10.94 5.04
N PHE A 164 -6.43 -10.50 4.72
CA PHE A 164 -7.62 -10.80 5.51
C PHE A 164 -7.91 -12.30 5.56
N GLU A 165 -7.76 -13.02 4.45
CA GLU A 165 -7.88 -14.48 4.43
C GLU A 165 -6.96 -15.14 5.48
N ARG A 166 -5.68 -14.72 5.55
CA ARG A 166 -4.72 -15.26 6.51
C ARG A 166 -4.93 -14.76 7.93
N PHE A 167 -5.31 -13.49 8.07
CA PHE A 167 -5.46 -12.83 9.37
C PHE A 167 -6.69 -13.33 10.12
N LEU A 168 -7.82 -13.52 9.43
CA LEU A 168 -9.07 -13.99 10.01
C LEU A 168 -9.05 -15.48 10.34
N ASN A 169 -8.27 -16.29 9.60
CA ASN A 169 -8.14 -17.74 9.84
C ASN A 169 -7.08 -18.12 10.89
N LYS A 170 -6.39 -17.14 11.50
CA LYS A 170 -5.37 -17.40 12.54
C LYS A 170 -5.93 -17.47 13.97
N ASN A 171 -7.24 -17.42 14.18
CA ASN A 171 -7.89 -17.51 15.49
C ASN A 171 -8.45 -18.91 15.72
#